data_0f330373434436325473f5371e9c8431
#
_entry.id   0f330373434436325473f5371e9c8431
#
_cell.length_a   1.000
_cell.length_b   1.000
_cell.length_c   1.000
_cell.angle_alpha   90.00
_cell.angle_beta   90.00
_cell.angle_gamma   90.00
#
_symmetry.space_group_name_H-M   'P 1'
#
loop_
_entity.id
_entity.type
_entity.pdbx_description
1 polymer ?
#
loop_
_entity_poly.entity_id
_entity_poly.type
_entity_poly.pdbx_seq_one_letter_code
_entity_poly.pdbx_strand_id
1 'polypeptide(L)'
;MSKKKGFGPYLGLTFLIGFGFFTMGLMDPLYDTYVPIFLSKYIDRMSVVGFFMTIDNILAIFLIPLVSAWSDRTHTRIGRRMPYILVLLPLTAVLFGAIPYAGGVSLGFLLATLLLLNVTKQSVRGPVVALMPDTIPADYRSEANGVINT
;
A
#
# COMPACT_ATOMS: atom_id res chain seq x y z
N MET A 1 22.22 -12.81 -33.03
CA MET A 1 20.80 -12.46 -32.95
C MET A 1 20.24 -13.13 -31.67
N SER A 2 20.18 -12.39 -30.57
CA SER A 2 19.56 -12.89 -29.32
C SER A 2 18.04 -12.99 -29.53
N LYS A 3 17.48 -14.20 -29.42
CA LYS A 3 16.01 -14.40 -29.42
C LYS A 3 15.43 -13.56 -28.28
N LYS A 4 14.69 -12.50 -28.60
CA LYS A 4 13.86 -11.79 -27.62
C LYS A 4 12.94 -12.83 -26.97
N LYS A 5 13.19 -13.17 -25.71
CA LYS A 5 12.25 -13.97 -24.93
C LYS A 5 10.96 -13.15 -24.87
N GLY A 6 9.86 -13.68 -25.41
CA GLY A 6 8.58 -12.99 -25.39
C GLY A 6 8.12 -12.66 -23.95
N PHE A 7 7.10 -11.84 -23.79
CA PHE A 7 6.53 -11.42 -22.50
C PHE A 7 6.03 -12.59 -21.61
N GLY A 8 5.74 -13.76 -22.21
CA GLY A 8 5.21 -14.95 -21.53
C GLY A 8 5.87 -15.35 -20.20
N PRO A 9 7.23 -15.38 -20.09
CA PRO A 9 7.89 -15.70 -18.81
C PRO A 9 7.63 -14.71 -17.67
N TYR A 10 7.26 -13.46 -18.01
CA TYR A 10 7.00 -12.40 -17.02
C TYR A 10 5.53 -12.29 -16.62
N LEU A 11 4.61 -12.99 -17.31
CA LEU A 11 3.17 -12.95 -17.07
C LEU A 11 2.82 -13.31 -15.63
N GLY A 12 3.33 -14.43 -15.10
CA GLY A 12 3.06 -14.85 -13.73
C GLY A 12 3.55 -13.84 -12.69
N LEU A 13 4.73 -13.24 -12.93
CA LEU A 13 5.29 -12.20 -12.07
C LEU A 13 4.48 -10.91 -12.16
N THR A 14 4.02 -10.55 -13.36
CA THR A 14 3.14 -9.39 -13.59
C THR A 14 1.81 -9.55 -12.86
N PHE A 15 1.20 -10.73 -12.89
CA PHE A 15 -0.02 -10.99 -12.12
C PHE A 15 0.20 -10.90 -10.61
N LEU A 16 1.33 -11.40 -10.11
CA LEU A 16 1.66 -11.29 -8.69
C LEU A 16 1.83 -9.83 -8.24
N ILE A 17 2.51 -9.02 -9.05
CA ILE A 17 2.66 -7.58 -8.83
C ILE A 17 1.30 -6.90 -8.95
N GLY A 18 0.50 -7.23 -9.96
CA GLY A 18 -0.86 -6.72 -10.17
C GLY A 18 -1.78 -7.00 -8.99
N PHE A 19 -1.65 -8.16 -8.35
CA PHE A 19 -2.39 -8.47 -7.12
C PHE A 19 -2.02 -7.54 -5.96
N GLY A 20 -0.75 -7.16 -5.84
CA GLY A 20 -0.29 -6.14 -4.88
C GLY A 20 -0.93 -4.77 -5.16
N PHE A 21 -0.94 -4.33 -6.41
CA PHE A 21 -1.59 -3.08 -6.84
C PHE A 21 -3.10 -3.13 -6.62
N PHE A 22 -3.75 -4.23 -6.96
CA PHE A 22 -5.19 -4.46 -6.71
C PHE A 22 -5.53 -4.34 -5.23
N THR A 23 -4.75 -4.97 -4.36
CA THR A 23 -4.96 -4.90 -2.91
C THR A 23 -4.86 -3.45 -2.41
N MET A 24 -3.88 -2.69 -2.88
CA MET A 24 -3.73 -1.27 -2.53
C MET A 24 -4.88 -0.42 -3.09
N GLY A 25 -5.25 -0.63 -4.36
CA GLY A 25 -6.36 0.05 -5.01
C GLY A 25 -7.71 -0.21 -4.35
N LEU A 26 -7.89 -1.37 -3.74
CA LEU A 26 -9.07 -1.70 -2.96
C LEU A 26 -9.06 -1.06 -1.57
N MET A 27 -7.89 -1.01 -0.93
CA MET A 27 -7.76 -0.44 0.42
C MET A 27 -8.06 1.06 0.49
N ASP A 28 -7.65 1.84 -0.51
CA ASP A 28 -7.85 3.29 -0.52
C ASP A 28 -9.35 3.68 -0.52
N PRO A 29 -10.21 3.20 -1.45
CA PRO A 29 -11.64 3.50 -1.42
C PRO A 29 -12.35 2.99 -0.17
N LEU A 30 -11.96 1.81 0.33
CA LEU A 30 -12.54 1.27 1.57
C LEU A 30 -12.17 2.14 2.77
N TYR A 31 -10.92 2.58 2.86
CA TYR A 31 -10.48 3.50 3.90
C TYR A 31 -11.27 4.82 3.85
N ASP A 32 -11.34 5.45 2.68
CA ASP A 32 -12.02 6.74 2.48
C ASP A 32 -13.53 6.66 2.75
N THR A 33 -14.13 5.49 2.58
CA THR A 33 -15.56 5.29 2.82
C THR A 33 -15.85 4.98 4.29
N TYR A 34 -15.13 4.03 4.88
CA TYR A 34 -15.46 3.51 6.22
C TYR A 34 -14.88 4.31 7.36
N VAL A 35 -13.69 4.87 7.22
CA VAL A 35 -13.03 5.63 8.30
C VAL A 35 -13.83 6.85 8.73
N PRO A 36 -14.36 7.69 7.84
CA PRO A 36 -15.23 8.81 8.23
C PRO A 36 -16.48 8.36 8.98
N ILE A 37 -17.06 7.21 8.62
CA ILE A 37 -18.24 6.66 9.29
C ILE A 37 -17.93 6.28 10.74
N PHE A 38 -16.78 5.66 11.00
CA PHE A 38 -16.38 5.32 12.37
C PHE A 38 -15.96 6.55 13.17
N LEU A 39 -15.28 7.51 12.56
CA LEU A 39 -14.90 8.76 13.21
C LEU A 39 -16.13 9.62 13.58
N SER A 40 -17.14 9.66 12.71
CA SER A 40 -18.35 10.45 12.94
C SER A 40 -19.20 9.95 14.12
N LYS A 41 -18.98 8.72 14.60
CA LYS A 41 -19.59 8.21 15.84
C LYS A 41 -19.11 8.94 17.10
N TYR A 42 -17.90 9.50 17.03
CA TYR A 42 -17.24 10.14 18.17
C TYR A 42 -17.01 11.65 17.97
N ILE A 43 -17.03 12.10 16.72
CA ILE A 43 -16.69 13.48 16.33
C ILE A 43 -17.82 14.04 15.46
N ASP A 44 -18.61 14.95 16.02
CA ASP A 44 -19.75 15.57 15.32
C ASP A 44 -19.30 16.58 14.25
N ARG A 45 -18.09 17.13 14.37
CA ARG A 45 -17.58 18.13 13.42
C ARG A 45 -16.89 17.48 12.23
N MET A 46 -17.53 17.53 11.07
CA MET A 46 -16.98 17.01 9.80
C MET A 46 -15.63 17.62 9.42
N SER A 47 -15.34 18.86 9.80
CA SER A 47 -14.03 19.50 9.58
C SER A 47 -12.89 18.75 10.30
N VAL A 48 -13.16 18.24 11.51
CA VAL A 48 -12.17 17.50 12.29
C VAL A 48 -11.96 16.11 11.68
N VAL A 49 -13.03 15.46 11.24
CA VAL A 49 -12.93 14.19 10.50
C VAL A 49 -12.07 14.37 9.22
N GLY A 50 -12.35 15.43 8.44
CA GLY A 50 -11.56 15.76 7.26
C GLY A 50 -10.09 16.04 7.57
N PHE A 51 -9.79 16.67 8.71
CA PHE A 51 -8.40 16.87 9.15
C PHE A 51 -7.67 15.54 9.38
N PHE A 52 -8.31 14.58 10.06
CA PHE A 52 -7.72 13.25 10.26
C PHE A 52 -7.50 12.51 8.95
N MET A 53 -8.41 12.66 7.99
CA MET A 53 -8.25 12.08 6.64
C MET A 53 -7.07 12.74 5.88
N THR A 54 -6.80 14.02 6.14
CA THR A 54 -5.67 14.73 5.52
C THR A 54 -4.32 14.27 6.05
N ILE A 55 -4.24 13.75 7.28
CA ILE A 55 -3.01 13.21 7.87
C ILE A 55 -2.43 12.08 7.00
N ASP A 56 -3.29 11.26 6.40
CA ASP A 56 -2.87 10.20 5.47
C ASP A 56 -2.00 10.75 4.33
N ASN A 57 -2.45 11.83 3.70
CA ASN A 57 -1.71 12.48 2.61
C ASN A 57 -0.39 13.12 3.07
N ILE A 58 -0.37 13.71 4.26
CA ILE A 58 0.84 14.28 4.84
C ILE A 58 1.86 13.18 5.13
N LEU A 59 1.43 12.08 5.74
CA LEU A 59 2.30 10.92 5.99
C LEU A 59 2.82 10.32 4.68
N ALA A 60 2.02 10.25 3.63
CA ALA A 60 2.41 9.75 2.32
C ALA A 60 3.63 10.50 1.75
N ILE A 61 3.61 11.84 1.81
CA ILE A 61 4.68 12.69 1.26
C ILE A 61 6.04 12.36 1.90
N PHE A 62 6.08 12.02 3.18
CA PHE A 62 7.31 11.73 3.90
C PHE A 62 7.65 10.23 3.91
N LEU A 63 6.67 9.37 4.18
CA LEU A 63 6.91 7.94 4.36
C LEU A 63 7.23 7.21 3.05
N ILE A 64 6.56 7.54 1.95
CA ILE A 64 6.78 6.87 0.68
C ILE A 64 8.24 7.01 0.22
N PRO A 65 8.83 8.22 0.09
CA PRO A 65 10.23 8.35 -0.32
C PRO A 65 11.20 7.81 0.71
N LEU A 66 10.92 7.97 2.02
CA LEU A 66 11.80 7.50 3.10
C LEU A 66 11.92 5.97 3.09
N VAL A 67 10.80 5.27 3.08
CA VAL A 67 10.77 3.79 3.09
C VAL A 67 11.27 3.24 1.75
N SER A 68 10.98 3.90 0.63
CA SER A 68 11.55 3.53 -0.67
C SER A 68 13.08 3.60 -0.65
N ALA A 69 13.66 4.68 -0.11
CA ALA A 69 15.10 4.83 0.01
C ALA A 69 15.72 3.77 0.94
N TRP A 70 15.05 3.42 2.04
CA TRP A 70 15.50 2.33 2.92
C TRP A 70 15.42 0.97 2.22
N SER A 71 14.33 0.72 1.52
CA SER A 71 14.13 -0.49 0.72
C SER A 71 15.20 -0.65 -0.36
N ASP A 72 15.63 0.44 -0.99
CA ASP A 72 16.69 0.44 -2.00
C ASP A 72 18.07 0.06 -1.43
N ARG A 73 18.31 0.40 -0.17
CA ARG A 73 19.58 0.08 0.54
C ARG A 73 19.60 -1.33 1.14
N THR A 74 18.44 -1.95 1.26
CA THR A 74 18.31 -3.28 1.85
C THR A 74 18.70 -4.36 0.82
N HIS A 75 19.59 -5.28 1.20
CA HIS A 75 20.02 -6.39 0.37
C HIS A 75 19.65 -7.71 1.06
N THR A 76 18.65 -8.43 0.50
CA THR A 76 18.26 -9.75 1.01
C THR A 76 18.25 -10.79 -0.10
N ARG A 77 18.29 -12.06 0.28
CA ARG A 77 18.27 -13.20 -0.67
C ARG A 77 16.98 -13.26 -1.52
N ILE A 78 15.89 -12.69 -1.03
CA ILE A 78 14.58 -12.66 -1.71
C ILE A 78 14.33 -11.34 -2.46
N GLY A 79 15.31 -10.44 -2.49
CA GLY A 79 15.21 -9.14 -3.15
C GLY A 79 15.16 -7.98 -2.17
N ARG A 80 15.39 -6.76 -2.67
CA ARG A 80 15.49 -5.55 -1.85
C ARG A 80 14.16 -5.14 -1.22
N ARG A 81 13.06 -5.30 -1.94
CA ARG A 81 11.72 -4.79 -1.57
C ARG A 81 10.83 -5.84 -0.92
N MET A 82 11.11 -7.13 -1.17
CA MET A 82 10.28 -8.23 -0.71
C MET A 82 10.09 -8.30 0.81
N PRO A 83 11.12 -8.10 1.66
CA PRO A 83 10.92 -8.15 3.11
C PRO A 83 9.95 -7.08 3.62
N TYR A 84 9.98 -5.88 3.04
CA TYR A 84 9.05 -4.80 3.40
C TYR A 84 7.61 -5.16 3.01
N ILE A 85 7.42 -5.69 1.80
CA ILE A 85 6.09 -6.09 1.30
C ILE A 85 5.54 -7.24 2.14
N LEU A 86 6.34 -8.29 2.40
CA LEU A 86 5.92 -9.48 3.15
C LEU A 86 5.55 -9.19 4.61
N VAL A 87 6.13 -8.17 5.22
CA VAL A 87 5.84 -7.79 6.61
C VAL A 87 4.73 -6.74 6.66
N LEU A 88 4.85 -5.68 5.88
CA LEU A 88 3.95 -4.52 5.98
C LEU A 88 2.57 -4.81 5.37
N LEU A 89 2.48 -5.59 4.29
CA LEU A 89 1.19 -5.86 3.65
C LEU A 89 0.25 -6.69 4.54
N PRO A 90 0.67 -7.82 5.14
CA PRO A 90 -0.17 -8.54 6.10
C PRO A 90 -0.50 -7.71 7.35
N LEU A 91 0.47 -6.92 7.85
CA LEU A 91 0.25 -6.03 8.99
C LEU A 91 -0.81 -4.99 8.68
N THR A 92 -0.75 -4.38 7.48
CA THR A 92 -1.76 -3.43 7.02
C THR A 92 -3.14 -4.09 6.92
N ALA A 93 -3.22 -5.32 6.40
CA ALA A 93 -4.48 -6.06 6.30
C ALA A 93 -5.10 -6.36 7.68
N VAL A 94 -4.28 -6.77 8.66
CA VAL A 94 -4.71 -7.01 10.05
C VAL A 94 -5.22 -5.72 10.69
N LEU A 95 -4.49 -4.62 10.55
CA LEU A 95 -4.89 -3.32 11.09
C LEU A 95 -6.16 -2.80 10.43
N PHE A 96 -6.33 -3.03 9.13
CA PHE A 96 -7.55 -2.68 8.41
C PHE A 96 -8.76 -3.45 8.96
N GLY A 97 -8.60 -4.76 9.18
CA GLY A 97 -9.62 -5.60 9.83
C GLY A 97 -9.90 -5.22 11.29
N ALA A 98 -8.97 -4.55 11.97
CA ALA A 98 -9.14 -4.09 13.34
C ALA A 98 -9.95 -2.78 13.47
N ILE A 99 -10.17 -2.03 12.37
CA ILE A 99 -10.93 -0.76 12.39
C ILE A 99 -12.32 -0.90 13.00
N PRO A 100 -13.18 -1.85 12.57
CA PRO A 100 -14.52 -2.01 13.15
C PRO A 100 -14.48 -2.30 14.64
N TYR A 101 -13.53 -3.10 15.09
CA TYR A 101 -13.32 -3.42 16.49
C TYR A 101 -12.87 -2.17 17.28
N ALA A 102 -11.87 -1.48 16.78
CA ALA A 102 -11.36 -0.24 17.38
C ALA A 102 -12.44 0.85 17.49
N GLY A 103 -13.29 0.97 16.47
CA GLY A 103 -14.44 1.87 16.44
C GLY A 103 -15.57 1.50 17.43
N GLY A 104 -15.52 0.31 18.00
CA GLY A 104 -16.45 -0.11 19.08
C GLY A 104 -15.91 0.07 20.49
N VAL A 105 -14.59 0.26 20.65
CA VAL A 105 -13.94 0.32 21.97
C VAL A 105 -13.81 1.75 22.47
N SER A 106 -13.08 2.61 21.77
CA SER A 106 -12.90 4.01 22.15
C SER A 106 -12.32 4.84 21.02
N LEU A 107 -12.54 6.16 21.07
CA LEU A 107 -11.95 7.12 20.11
C LEU A 107 -10.41 7.05 20.11
N GLY A 108 -9.77 7.01 21.28
CA GLY A 108 -8.32 6.96 21.39
C GLY A 108 -7.72 5.70 20.75
N PHE A 109 -8.35 4.56 20.96
CA PHE A 109 -7.93 3.29 20.34
C PHE A 109 -8.17 3.28 18.83
N LEU A 110 -9.28 3.86 18.36
CA LEU A 110 -9.54 4.05 16.94
C LEU A 110 -8.48 4.92 16.28
N LEU A 111 -8.17 6.09 16.86
CA LEU A 111 -7.16 7.01 16.32
C LEU A 111 -5.76 6.37 16.27
N ALA A 112 -5.37 5.64 17.31
CA ALA A 112 -4.10 4.91 17.33
C ALA A 112 -4.03 3.85 16.23
N THR A 113 -5.11 3.08 16.04
CA THR A 113 -5.23 2.07 14.98
C THR A 113 -5.15 2.71 13.59
N LEU A 114 -5.85 3.83 13.37
CA LEU A 114 -5.82 4.55 12.11
C LEU A 114 -4.45 5.15 11.81
N LEU A 115 -3.77 5.73 12.81
CA LEU A 115 -2.42 6.26 12.64
C LEU A 115 -1.44 5.15 12.24
N LEU A 116 -1.48 4.01 12.96
CA LEU A 116 -0.62 2.87 12.67
C LEU A 116 -0.92 2.25 11.30
N LEU A 117 -2.20 2.16 10.93
CA LEU A 117 -2.63 1.72 9.62
C LEU A 117 -2.08 2.64 8.52
N ASN A 118 -2.17 3.96 8.69
CA ASN A 118 -1.66 4.92 7.72
C ASN A 118 -0.14 4.80 7.56
N VAL A 119 0.59 4.70 8.67
CA VAL A 119 2.04 4.49 8.63
C VAL A 119 2.40 3.22 7.85
N THR A 120 1.75 2.10 8.13
CA THR A 120 2.02 0.83 7.44
C THR A 120 1.59 0.84 5.98
N LYS A 121 0.40 1.38 5.68
CA LYS A 121 -0.15 1.52 4.33
C LYS A 121 0.76 2.36 3.43
N GLN A 122 1.18 3.53 3.88
CA GLN A 122 2.06 4.41 3.11
C GLN A 122 3.49 3.85 3.00
N SER A 123 3.95 3.12 4.01
CA SER A 123 5.26 2.47 3.99
C SER A 123 5.35 1.33 2.97
N VAL A 124 4.28 0.59 2.74
CA VAL A 124 4.27 -0.50 1.74
C VAL A 124 4.12 0.02 0.31
N ARG A 125 3.50 1.18 0.13
CA ARG A 125 3.18 1.74 -1.19
C ARG A 125 4.42 1.96 -2.06
N GLY A 126 5.48 2.55 -1.50
CA GLY A 126 6.73 2.79 -2.21
C GLY A 126 7.38 1.51 -2.74
N PRO A 127 7.68 0.52 -1.87
CA PRO A 127 8.22 -0.77 -2.30
C PRO A 127 7.37 -1.51 -3.33
N VAL A 128 6.04 -1.51 -3.22
CA VAL A 128 5.15 -2.17 -4.19
C VAL A 128 5.20 -1.50 -5.55
N VAL A 129 5.07 -0.17 -5.61
CA VAL A 129 5.13 0.58 -6.88
C VAL A 129 6.47 0.38 -7.58
N ALA A 130 7.55 0.40 -6.81
CA ALA A 130 8.89 0.24 -7.37
C ALA A 130 9.27 -1.22 -7.69
N LEU A 131 8.49 -2.21 -7.24
CA LEU A 131 8.74 -3.62 -7.55
C LEU A 131 8.60 -3.91 -9.05
N MET A 132 7.65 -3.27 -9.73
CA MET A 132 7.42 -3.45 -11.17
C MET A 132 8.65 -3.07 -12.01
N PRO A 133 9.21 -1.84 -11.93
CA PRO A 133 10.41 -1.49 -12.69
C PRO A 133 11.67 -2.26 -12.28
N ASP A 134 11.72 -2.79 -11.05
CA ASP A 134 12.86 -3.59 -10.59
C ASP A 134 12.86 -5.03 -11.14
N THR A 135 11.67 -5.57 -11.43
CA THR A 135 11.50 -6.99 -11.81
C THR A 135 11.22 -7.19 -13.29
N ILE A 136 10.62 -6.19 -13.96
CA ILE A 136 10.24 -6.27 -15.37
C ILE A 136 11.20 -5.44 -16.21
N PRO A 137 11.86 -6.05 -17.25
CA PRO A 137 12.71 -5.33 -18.18
C PRO A 137 11.98 -4.16 -18.85
N ALA A 138 12.73 -3.10 -19.20
CA ALA A 138 12.18 -1.86 -19.76
C ALA A 138 11.31 -2.09 -21.00
N ASP A 139 11.69 -3.04 -21.84
CA ASP A 139 11.00 -3.38 -23.10
C ASP A 139 9.57 -3.92 -22.90
N TYR A 140 9.27 -4.48 -21.72
CA TYR A 140 7.99 -5.12 -21.40
C TYR A 140 7.16 -4.36 -20.34
N ARG A 141 7.65 -3.23 -19.85
CA ARG A 141 6.94 -2.44 -18.81
C ARG A 141 5.60 -1.89 -19.29
N SER A 142 5.50 -1.54 -20.58
CA SER A 142 4.25 -1.05 -21.16
C SER A 142 3.18 -2.14 -21.18
N GLU A 143 3.55 -3.36 -21.59
CA GLU A 143 2.65 -4.51 -21.61
C GLU A 143 2.24 -4.92 -20.19
N ALA A 144 3.19 -4.92 -19.26
CA ALA A 144 2.94 -5.21 -17.85
C ALA A 144 2.00 -4.17 -17.21
N ASN A 145 2.18 -2.88 -17.49
CA ASN A 145 1.27 -1.83 -17.05
C ASN A 145 -0.16 -2.03 -17.59
N GLY A 146 -0.29 -2.44 -18.85
CA GLY A 146 -1.58 -2.79 -19.42
C GLY A 146 -2.30 -3.88 -18.62
N VAL A 147 -1.58 -4.94 -18.22
CA VAL A 147 -2.14 -6.05 -17.42
C VAL A 147 -2.45 -5.65 -15.99
N ILE A 148 -1.63 -4.79 -15.38
CA ILE A 148 -1.80 -4.37 -13.98
C ILE A 148 -3.00 -3.42 -13.81
N ASN A 149 -3.28 -2.58 -14.81
CA ASN A 149 -4.34 -1.57 -14.76
C ASN A 149 -5.68 -2.03 -15.38
N THR A 150 -5.77 -3.28 -15.83
CA THR A 150 -7.02 -3.88 -16.33
C THR A 150 -7.82 -4.49 -15.19
#